data_5562e0eb44ed9fa2625522d7a317111a
#
_entry.id   5562e0eb44ed9fa2625522d7a317111a
#
_cell.length_a   1.000
_cell.length_b   1.000
_cell.length_c   1.000
_cell.angle_alpha   90.00
_cell.angle_beta   90.00
_cell.angle_gamma   90.00
#
_symmetry.space_group_name_H-M   'P 1'
#
loop_
_entity.id
_entity.type
_entity.pdbx_description
1 polymer ?
#
loop_
_entity_poly.entity_id
_entity_poly.type
_entity_poly.pdbx_seq_one_letter_code
_entity_poly.pdbx_strand_id
1 'polypeptide(L)'
;TRPAKDTEIQLTADVSVGDSADSKSFTFTVKAKPEEKGETAAYLFAHFTGSEGRSTDEQIYFATSENGSQWTDLRENGNPVLSSDLGDKGVRDPYLVRSPEGDKTYLIATDLSIYHRGGWGNAAATTTGSTSLVVWESSDLVNWSEPRLVDVASRIPGAGCAWAPEAFYDEETGQYVVYWATASGESNELGDPMNMYYATTRDFYTFSEPVLWIDREHSIIDTTMIQANGKYYRASGDGQITIEESDSIYDGWQIIGT
;
A
#
# COMPACT_ATOMS: atom_id res chain seq x y z
N THR A 1 2.78 20.67 -8.84
CA THR A 1 3.31 19.94 -10.03
C THR A 1 4.81 20.15 -10.13
N ARG A 2 5.57 19.09 -10.46
CA ARG A 2 7.01 19.20 -10.72
C ARG A 2 7.26 20.05 -11.98
N PRO A 3 8.35 20.85 -11.98
CA PRO A 3 8.70 21.66 -13.14
C PRO A 3 9.17 20.79 -14.32
N ALA A 4 9.11 21.33 -15.54
CA ALA A 4 9.61 20.64 -16.75
C ALA A 4 11.14 20.50 -16.81
N LYS A 5 11.87 21.21 -15.96
CA LYS A 5 13.32 21.16 -15.81
C LYS A 5 13.70 21.39 -14.37
N ASP A 6 14.88 20.91 -13.95
CA ASP A 6 15.42 21.18 -12.63
C ASP A 6 15.34 22.67 -12.30
N THR A 7 14.73 23.00 -11.19
CA THR A 7 14.45 24.39 -10.79
C THR A 7 14.94 24.62 -9.36
N GLU A 8 15.78 25.61 -9.18
CA GLU A 8 16.19 26.06 -7.85
C GLU A 8 15.08 26.88 -7.21
N ILE A 9 14.77 26.56 -5.96
CA ILE A 9 13.83 27.30 -5.13
C ILE A 9 14.58 27.78 -3.88
N GLN A 10 14.43 29.07 -3.59
CA GLN A 10 14.91 29.66 -2.36
C GLN A 10 13.74 29.91 -1.44
N LEU A 11 13.79 29.34 -0.23
CA LEU A 11 12.88 29.67 0.87
C LEU A 11 13.61 30.58 1.86
N THR A 12 12.98 31.68 2.22
CA THR A 12 13.47 32.59 3.25
C THR A 12 12.49 32.58 4.42
N ALA A 13 13.01 32.31 5.60
CA ALA A 13 12.24 32.44 6.85
C ALA A 13 12.71 33.70 7.58
N ASP A 14 11.80 34.63 7.75
CA ASP A 14 12.01 35.86 8.50
C ASP A 14 11.32 35.74 9.86
N VAL A 15 12.07 35.98 10.94
CA VAL A 15 11.56 35.98 12.32
C VAL A 15 11.85 37.32 12.96
N SER A 16 10.83 37.96 13.52
CA SER A 16 10.98 39.20 14.30
C SER A 16 10.37 39.04 15.70
N VAL A 17 11.12 39.51 16.71
CA VAL A 17 10.66 39.56 18.11
C VAL A 17 11.01 40.92 18.63
N GLY A 18 10.02 41.77 18.87
CA GLY A 18 10.23 43.16 19.23
C GLY A 18 10.99 43.93 18.15
N ASP A 19 12.08 44.61 18.51
CA ASP A 19 12.93 45.34 17.55
C ASP A 19 14.05 44.49 16.91
N SER A 20 14.10 43.21 17.21
CA SER A 20 15.09 42.26 16.63
C SER A 20 14.46 41.45 15.53
N ALA A 21 15.15 41.36 14.37
CA ALA A 21 14.78 40.52 13.24
C ALA A 21 15.98 39.69 12.83
N ASP A 22 15.70 38.43 12.44
CA ASP A 22 16.68 37.51 11.81
C ASP A 22 16.04 36.84 10.57
N SER A 23 16.86 36.57 9.60
CA SER A 23 16.44 35.96 8.32
C SER A 23 17.38 34.83 7.92
N LYS A 24 16.80 33.70 7.57
CA LYS A 24 17.55 32.56 7.02
C LYS A 24 16.98 32.12 5.71
N SER A 25 17.85 31.96 4.71
CA SER A 25 17.49 31.43 3.40
C SER A 25 18.07 30.03 3.19
N PHE A 26 17.26 29.16 2.59
CA PHE A 26 17.63 27.82 2.18
C PHE A 26 17.35 27.68 0.68
N THR A 27 18.35 27.20 -0.06
CA THR A 27 18.19 26.89 -1.49
C THR A 27 18.15 25.38 -1.67
N PHE A 28 17.18 24.88 -2.41
CA PHE A 28 17.10 23.48 -2.81
C PHE A 28 16.64 23.36 -4.26
N THR A 29 17.03 22.26 -4.91
CA THR A 29 16.64 21.99 -6.29
C THR A 29 15.43 21.09 -6.33
N VAL A 30 14.35 21.54 -6.92
CA VAL A 30 13.21 20.69 -7.31
C VAL A 30 13.57 20.04 -8.63
N LYS A 31 13.70 18.72 -8.62
CA LYS A 31 14.02 17.95 -9.81
C LYS A 31 12.86 18.00 -10.81
N ALA A 32 13.21 18.02 -12.09
CA ALA A 32 12.26 17.90 -13.17
C ALA A 32 11.45 16.60 -13.07
N LYS A 33 10.23 16.60 -13.61
CA LYS A 33 9.50 15.36 -13.84
C LYS A 33 10.36 14.50 -14.80
N PRO A 34 10.60 13.21 -14.49
CA PRO A 34 11.27 12.31 -15.43
C PRO A 34 10.53 12.29 -16.78
N GLU A 35 11.28 12.27 -17.87
CA GLU A 35 10.66 12.05 -19.18
C GLU A 35 10.00 10.67 -19.20
N GLU A 36 8.77 10.59 -19.69
CA GLU A 36 8.12 9.31 -19.95
C GLU A 36 8.95 8.58 -21.01
N LYS A 37 9.67 7.57 -20.56
CA LYS A 37 10.40 6.69 -21.47
C LYS A 37 9.43 5.72 -22.09
N GLY A 38 9.10 5.98 -23.36
CA GLY A 38 8.63 5.02 -24.35
C GLY A 38 7.66 3.91 -23.93
N GLU A 39 7.41 2.99 -24.85
CA GLU A 39 6.55 1.82 -24.69
C GLU A 39 6.98 0.93 -23.52
N THR A 40 6.02 0.28 -22.86
CA THR A 40 6.26 -0.69 -21.80
C THR A 40 7.24 -1.76 -22.28
N ALA A 41 8.43 -1.79 -21.68
CA ALA A 41 9.48 -2.73 -22.07
C ALA A 41 9.26 -4.12 -21.44
N ALA A 42 8.64 -4.18 -20.26
CA ALA A 42 8.36 -5.41 -19.54
C ALA A 42 7.34 -5.15 -18.41
N TYR A 43 6.83 -6.24 -17.85
CA TYR A 43 5.95 -6.24 -16.68
C TYR A 43 6.70 -6.83 -15.48
N LEU A 44 6.45 -6.30 -14.30
CA LEU A 44 6.93 -6.82 -13.02
C LEU A 44 5.73 -7.28 -12.20
N PHE A 45 5.80 -8.51 -11.70
CA PHE A 45 4.82 -9.11 -10.80
C PHE A 45 5.44 -9.33 -9.43
N ALA A 46 4.89 -8.70 -8.40
CA ALA A 46 5.25 -8.96 -7.02
C ALA A 46 4.23 -9.95 -6.43
N HIS A 47 4.72 -10.98 -5.76
CA HIS A 47 3.88 -12.02 -5.18
C HIS A 47 4.53 -12.66 -3.95
N PHE A 48 3.76 -13.45 -3.22
CA PHE A 48 4.21 -14.41 -2.23
C PHE A 48 3.72 -15.80 -2.65
N THR A 49 4.21 -16.88 -2.06
CA THR A 49 3.83 -18.23 -2.54
C THR A 49 2.59 -18.79 -1.86
N GLY A 50 2.31 -18.37 -0.63
CA GLY A 50 1.13 -18.79 0.14
C GLY A 50 1.09 -20.28 0.53
N SER A 51 2.18 -21.03 0.35
CA SER A 51 2.21 -22.44 0.71
C SER A 51 2.39 -22.69 2.21
N GLU A 52 2.90 -21.69 2.93
CA GLU A 52 3.01 -21.66 4.40
C GLU A 52 3.81 -22.84 5.01
N GLY A 53 4.56 -23.55 4.19
CA GLY A 53 5.36 -24.72 4.60
C GLY A 53 6.75 -24.36 5.11
N ARG A 54 7.24 -23.17 4.78
CA ARG A 54 8.57 -22.68 5.12
C ARG A 54 8.50 -21.19 5.48
N SER A 55 9.43 -20.72 6.29
CA SER A 55 9.53 -19.30 6.66
C SER A 55 9.74 -18.36 5.48
N THR A 56 10.18 -18.86 4.33
CA THR A 56 10.37 -18.08 3.10
C THR A 56 9.13 -17.99 2.23
N ASP A 57 8.13 -18.84 2.42
CA ASP A 57 6.94 -18.90 1.57
C ASP A 57 6.09 -17.61 1.67
N GLU A 58 6.11 -17.00 2.83
CA GLU A 58 5.46 -15.72 3.12
C GLU A 58 6.50 -14.59 3.11
N GLN A 59 7.15 -14.41 1.98
CA GLN A 59 8.08 -13.33 1.68
C GLN A 59 7.85 -12.87 0.23
N ILE A 60 8.56 -11.84 -0.23
CA ILE A 60 8.31 -11.22 -1.52
C ILE A 60 9.17 -11.86 -2.61
N TYR A 61 8.50 -12.33 -3.65
CA TYR A 61 9.05 -12.83 -4.90
C TYR A 61 8.69 -11.88 -6.04
N PHE A 62 9.56 -11.83 -7.04
CA PHE A 62 9.29 -11.10 -8.28
C PHE A 62 9.36 -12.04 -9.45
N ALA A 63 8.44 -11.85 -10.39
CA ALA A 63 8.49 -12.42 -11.73
C ALA A 63 8.41 -11.32 -12.78
N THR A 64 9.02 -11.54 -13.92
CA THR A 64 9.01 -10.61 -15.05
C THR A 64 8.38 -11.23 -16.27
N SER A 65 7.79 -10.40 -17.12
CA SER A 65 7.20 -10.81 -18.39
C SER A 65 7.38 -9.73 -19.45
N GLU A 66 7.66 -10.14 -20.69
CA GLU A 66 7.69 -9.22 -21.83
C GLU A 66 6.30 -9.01 -22.46
N ASN A 67 5.34 -9.89 -22.19
CA ASN A 67 4.04 -9.91 -22.87
C ASN A 67 2.83 -9.97 -21.91
N GLY A 68 3.07 -10.01 -20.59
CA GLY A 68 2.02 -10.11 -19.57
C GLY A 68 1.36 -11.50 -19.44
N SER A 69 1.75 -12.48 -20.25
CA SER A 69 1.16 -13.83 -20.28
C SER A 69 2.12 -14.93 -19.86
N GLN A 70 3.39 -14.76 -20.15
CA GLN A 70 4.46 -15.69 -19.79
C GLN A 70 5.36 -15.01 -18.77
N TRP A 71 5.50 -15.64 -17.62
CA TRP A 71 6.22 -15.09 -16.48
C TRP A 71 7.44 -15.94 -16.16
N THR A 72 8.51 -15.27 -15.77
CA THR A 72 9.75 -15.90 -15.34
C THR A 72 10.13 -15.34 -13.99
N ASP A 73 10.36 -16.23 -13.02
CA ASP A 73 10.81 -15.85 -11.69
C ASP A 73 12.16 -15.12 -11.78
N LEU A 74 12.28 -14.02 -11.05
CA LEU A 74 13.51 -13.22 -11.06
C LEU A 74 14.69 -13.95 -10.43
N ARG A 75 14.43 -14.88 -9.50
CA ARG A 75 15.45 -15.72 -8.85
C ARG A 75 15.18 -17.20 -9.07
N GLU A 76 15.98 -17.84 -9.90
CA GLU A 76 15.90 -19.26 -10.22
C GLU A 76 16.11 -20.20 -9.02
N ASN A 77 16.71 -19.74 -7.94
CA ASN A 77 16.98 -20.54 -6.74
C ASN A 77 15.79 -20.65 -5.77
N GLY A 78 14.65 -20.03 -6.10
CA GLY A 78 13.44 -20.05 -5.27
C GLY A 78 13.56 -19.27 -3.96
N ASN A 79 14.54 -18.36 -3.84
CA ASN A 79 14.66 -17.47 -2.68
C ASN A 79 13.88 -16.18 -2.92
N PRO A 80 13.30 -15.58 -1.86
CA PRO A 80 12.61 -14.30 -1.97
C PRO A 80 13.57 -13.18 -2.41
N VAL A 81 13.03 -12.17 -3.07
CA VAL A 81 13.77 -10.96 -3.46
C VAL A 81 13.86 -10.00 -2.30
N LEU A 82 12.76 -9.82 -1.57
CA LEU A 82 12.70 -9.02 -0.34
C LEU A 82 12.17 -9.88 0.80
N SER A 83 12.67 -9.64 1.99
CA SER A 83 12.24 -10.33 3.20
C SER A 83 12.11 -9.35 4.35
N SER A 84 11.21 -9.65 5.28
CA SER A 84 11.06 -8.94 6.55
C SER A 84 11.12 -9.93 7.71
N ASP A 85 11.89 -9.57 8.71
CA ASP A 85 11.92 -10.22 10.03
C ASP A 85 11.22 -9.37 11.11
N LEU A 86 10.60 -8.29 10.67
CA LEU A 86 9.81 -7.39 11.53
C LEU A 86 8.43 -8.00 11.82
N GLY A 87 7.78 -7.53 12.87
CA GLY A 87 6.41 -7.91 13.22
C GLY A 87 6.17 -9.41 13.26
N ASP A 88 5.27 -9.90 12.42
CA ASP A 88 4.93 -11.32 12.28
C ASP A 88 6.01 -12.15 11.54
N LYS A 89 7.04 -11.50 11.02
CA LYS A 89 8.16 -12.14 10.27
C LYS A 89 7.73 -12.83 8.97
N GLY A 90 6.68 -12.34 8.37
CA GLY A 90 6.18 -12.78 7.09
C GLY A 90 5.48 -11.64 6.38
N VAL A 91 5.41 -11.74 5.08
CA VAL A 91 4.85 -10.70 4.22
C VAL A 91 3.95 -11.33 3.18
N ARG A 92 2.71 -10.84 3.12
CA ARG A 92 1.68 -11.32 2.19
C ARG A 92 1.13 -10.16 1.35
N ASP A 93 0.41 -10.48 0.28
CA ASP A 93 -0.40 -9.55 -0.50
C ASP A 93 0.36 -8.28 -0.93
N PRO A 94 1.53 -8.43 -1.61
CA PRO A 94 2.33 -7.27 -1.99
C PRO A 94 1.66 -6.46 -3.09
N TYR A 95 1.67 -5.14 -2.93
CA TYR A 95 1.21 -4.20 -3.94
C TYR A 95 2.30 -3.19 -4.29
N LEU A 96 2.53 -3.00 -5.59
CA LEU A 96 3.48 -2.03 -6.11
C LEU A 96 2.74 -0.75 -6.52
N VAL A 97 3.15 0.38 -5.96
CA VAL A 97 2.61 1.69 -6.34
C VAL A 97 3.75 2.63 -6.74
N ARG A 98 3.63 3.19 -7.93
CA ARG A 98 4.62 4.12 -8.46
C ARG A 98 4.28 5.56 -8.07
N SER A 99 5.30 6.37 -7.79
CA SER A 99 5.11 7.80 -7.59
C SER A 99 4.58 8.46 -8.86
N PRO A 100 3.75 9.51 -8.74
CA PRO A 100 3.21 10.23 -9.91
C PRO A 100 4.32 10.86 -10.75
N GLU A 101 5.48 11.11 -10.15
CA GLU A 101 6.68 11.58 -10.84
C GLU A 101 7.45 10.46 -11.55
N GLY A 102 7.17 9.21 -11.23
CA GLY A 102 7.83 8.05 -11.81
C GLY A 102 9.27 7.81 -11.33
N ASP A 103 9.70 8.51 -10.29
CA ASP A 103 11.07 8.45 -9.75
C ASP A 103 11.20 7.52 -8.54
N LYS A 104 10.09 7.02 -8.02
CA LYS A 104 10.04 6.12 -6.89
C LYS A 104 8.92 5.10 -7.05
N THR A 105 9.16 3.91 -6.56
CA THR A 105 8.16 2.85 -6.40
C THR A 105 8.14 2.43 -4.94
N TYR A 106 6.95 2.34 -4.37
CA TYR A 106 6.73 1.74 -3.06
C TYR A 106 6.20 0.32 -3.26
N LEU A 107 6.60 -0.58 -2.38
CA LEU A 107 5.97 -1.87 -2.19
C LEU A 107 5.36 -1.87 -0.80
N ILE A 108 4.06 -2.07 -0.73
CA ILE A 108 3.30 -2.19 0.52
C ILE A 108 2.75 -3.60 0.62
N ALA A 109 2.68 -4.14 1.84
CA ALA A 109 2.27 -5.52 2.02
C ALA A 109 1.72 -5.77 3.43
N THR A 110 0.98 -6.85 3.59
CA THR A 110 0.48 -7.35 4.87
C THR A 110 1.63 -7.88 5.73
N ASP A 111 1.70 -7.46 6.99
CA ASP A 111 2.58 -8.06 8.00
C ASP A 111 1.88 -9.28 8.62
N LEU A 112 2.12 -10.45 8.06
CA LEU A 112 1.51 -11.71 8.52
C LEU A 112 2.35 -12.90 8.13
N SER A 113 2.58 -13.82 9.09
CA SER A 113 3.10 -15.14 8.82
C SER A 113 2.26 -16.23 9.49
N ILE A 114 1.53 -16.97 8.70
CA ILE A 114 0.79 -18.15 9.16
C ILE A 114 1.74 -19.29 9.54
N TYR A 115 2.89 -19.38 8.86
CA TYR A 115 3.95 -20.31 9.23
C TYR A 115 4.43 -20.10 10.67
N HIS A 116 4.80 -18.87 11.04
CA HIS A 116 5.29 -18.56 12.39
C HIS A 116 4.19 -18.61 13.46
N ARG A 117 2.93 -18.41 13.06
CA ARG A 117 1.76 -18.56 13.94
C ARG A 117 1.36 -20.02 14.18
N GLY A 118 1.96 -20.98 13.46
CA GLY A 118 1.66 -22.40 13.60
C GLY A 118 0.41 -22.87 12.87
N GLY A 119 0.03 -22.17 11.81
CA GLY A 119 -1.10 -22.50 10.94
C GLY A 119 -2.37 -21.73 11.25
N TRP A 120 -3.30 -21.69 10.32
CA TRP A 120 -4.56 -20.96 10.39
C TRP A 120 -5.42 -21.34 11.59
N GLY A 121 -5.42 -22.60 12.01
CA GLY A 121 -6.22 -23.08 13.16
C GLY A 121 -5.82 -22.47 14.50
N ASN A 122 -4.58 -22.00 14.65
CA ASN A 122 -4.07 -21.37 15.86
C ASN A 122 -3.73 -19.89 15.66
N ALA A 123 -4.01 -19.37 14.48
CA ALA A 123 -3.43 -18.11 14.05
C ALA A 123 -3.99 -16.89 14.77
N ALA A 124 -5.27 -16.89 15.13
CA ALA A 124 -5.98 -15.71 15.65
C ALA A 124 -5.56 -14.41 14.88
N ALA A 125 -5.28 -14.58 13.58
CA ALA A 125 -4.60 -13.57 12.77
C ALA A 125 -5.46 -12.32 12.54
N THR A 126 -6.78 -12.43 12.68
CA THR A 126 -7.73 -11.32 12.58
C THR A 126 -7.94 -10.58 13.89
N THR A 127 -7.57 -11.18 15.03
CA THR A 127 -7.83 -10.60 16.36
C THR A 127 -6.58 -10.15 17.08
N THR A 128 -5.45 -10.81 16.83
CA THR A 128 -4.14 -10.52 17.44
C THR A 128 -3.04 -10.43 16.38
N GLY A 129 -3.41 -10.07 15.16
CA GLY A 129 -2.49 -9.84 14.06
C GLY A 129 -1.81 -8.48 14.15
N SER A 130 -1.01 -8.19 13.15
CA SER A 130 -0.37 -6.88 13.02
C SER A 130 -1.35 -5.84 12.49
N THR A 131 -1.39 -4.67 13.13
CA THR A 131 -2.10 -3.48 12.66
C THR A 131 -1.25 -2.61 11.73
N SER A 132 -0.08 -3.11 11.35
CA SER A 132 0.89 -2.41 10.52
C SER A 132 0.98 -3.03 9.13
N LEU A 133 1.38 -2.20 8.18
CA LEU A 133 1.83 -2.63 6.85
C LEU A 133 3.36 -2.69 6.84
N VAL A 134 3.90 -3.58 6.03
CA VAL A 134 5.34 -3.58 5.69
C VAL A 134 5.52 -2.73 4.44
N VAL A 135 6.48 -1.82 4.46
CA VAL A 135 6.74 -0.90 3.36
C VAL A 135 8.20 -0.91 2.98
N TRP A 136 8.46 -1.00 1.68
CA TRP A 136 9.77 -0.74 1.04
C TRP A 136 9.63 0.38 0.02
N GLU A 137 10.76 0.96 -0.35
CA GLU A 137 10.82 1.91 -1.45
C GLU A 137 12.06 1.70 -2.31
N SER A 138 11.93 1.97 -3.61
CA SER A 138 13.00 1.87 -4.59
C SER A 138 12.89 2.98 -5.63
N SER A 139 14.02 3.43 -6.16
CA SER A 139 14.08 4.34 -7.31
C SER A 139 14.38 3.65 -8.63
N ASP A 140 14.72 2.36 -8.61
CA ASP A 140 15.20 1.62 -9.80
C ASP A 140 14.64 0.20 -9.91
N LEU A 141 13.80 -0.25 -8.98
CA LEU A 141 13.24 -1.60 -8.87
C LEU A 141 14.27 -2.71 -8.59
N VAL A 142 15.52 -2.35 -8.38
CA VAL A 142 16.64 -3.27 -8.13
C VAL A 142 17.14 -3.12 -6.70
N ASN A 143 17.37 -1.88 -6.30
CA ASN A 143 17.83 -1.54 -4.95
C ASN A 143 16.64 -1.04 -4.14
N TRP A 144 16.30 -1.77 -3.09
CA TRP A 144 15.20 -1.48 -2.18
C TRP A 144 15.71 -1.03 -0.82
N SER A 145 14.96 -0.17 -0.16
CA SER A 145 15.23 0.20 1.24
C SER A 145 15.13 -1.02 2.15
N GLU A 146 15.60 -0.89 3.39
CA GLU A 146 15.21 -1.79 4.46
C GLU A 146 13.69 -1.73 4.67
N PRO A 147 13.04 -2.87 5.08
CA PRO A 147 11.62 -2.89 5.43
C PRO A 147 11.34 -2.00 6.63
N ARG A 148 10.16 -1.39 6.65
CA ARG A 148 9.65 -0.70 7.83
C ARG A 148 8.20 -1.07 8.09
N LEU A 149 7.83 -1.14 9.37
CA LEU A 149 6.43 -1.25 9.78
C LEU A 149 5.82 0.15 9.88
N VAL A 150 4.62 0.28 9.34
CA VAL A 150 3.82 1.51 9.44
C VAL A 150 2.45 1.14 9.98
N ASP A 151 2.17 1.59 11.20
CA ASP A 151 0.87 1.34 11.83
C ASP A 151 -0.24 2.16 11.15
N VAL A 152 -1.24 1.46 10.65
CA VAL A 152 -2.39 2.07 9.95
C VAL A 152 -3.71 1.75 10.63
N ALA A 153 -3.79 0.71 11.45
CA ALA A 153 -5.05 0.21 11.96
C ALA A 153 -5.21 0.29 13.49
N SER A 154 -4.16 0.51 14.28
CA SER A 154 -4.25 0.49 15.77
C SER A 154 -5.23 1.52 16.35
N ARG A 155 -5.55 2.57 15.60
CA ARG A 155 -6.52 3.60 16.00
C ARG A 155 -7.97 3.24 15.67
N ILE A 156 -8.20 2.14 14.97
CA ILE A 156 -9.54 1.61 14.73
C ILE A 156 -9.96 0.81 15.97
N PRO A 157 -11.09 1.11 16.61
CA PRO A 157 -11.54 0.36 17.77
C PRO A 157 -11.71 -1.13 17.45
N GLY A 158 -11.11 -1.99 18.25
CA GLY A 158 -11.16 -3.44 18.07
C GLY A 158 -10.38 -3.99 16.89
N ALA A 159 -9.52 -3.17 16.25
CA ALA A 159 -8.72 -3.66 15.13
C ALA A 159 -7.75 -4.77 15.57
N GLY A 160 -7.79 -5.87 14.86
CA GLY A 160 -6.91 -7.02 15.10
C GLY A 160 -5.96 -7.34 13.95
N CYS A 161 -6.03 -6.60 12.84
CA CYS A 161 -5.17 -6.84 11.67
C CYS A 161 -5.22 -5.66 10.68
N ALA A 162 -4.32 -5.68 9.68
CA ALA A 162 -4.35 -4.83 8.50
C ALA A 162 -3.90 -5.66 7.29
N TRP A 163 -4.85 -6.10 6.44
CA TRP A 163 -4.61 -7.10 5.40
C TRP A 163 -4.81 -6.58 3.99
N ALA A 164 -4.07 -7.17 3.06
CA ALA A 164 -4.16 -6.96 1.62
C ALA A 164 -4.24 -5.46 1.24
N PRO A 165 -3.19 -4.68 1.56
CA PRO A 165 -3.18 -3.27 1.26
C PRO A 165 -2.99 -3.02 -0.23
N GLU A 166 -3.74 -2.07 -0.76
CA GLU A 166 -3.45 -1.45 -2.04
C GLU A 166 -3.44 0.07 -1.92
N ALA A 167 -3.02 0.77 -2.96
CA ALA A 167 -2.94 2.21 -2.97
C ALA A 167 -3.30 2.79 -4.34
N PHE A 168 -4.01 3.90 -4.33
CA PHE A 168 -4.33 4.69 -5.49
C PHE A 168 -3.86 6.13 -5.29
N TYR A 169 -3.20 6.71 -6.29
CA TYR A 169 -2.82 8.12 -6.22
C TYR A 169 -3.98 9.02 -6.68
N ASP A 170 -4.46 9.83 -5.76
CA ASP A 170 -5.48 10.84 -6.04
C ASP A 170 -4.81 12.13 -6.52
N GLU A 171 -4.92 12.42 -7.81
CA GLU A 171 -4.33 13.62 -8.42
C GLU A 171 -4.95 14.93 -7.90
N GLU A 172 -6.20 14.89 -7.44
CA GLU A 172 -6.91 16.06 -6.93
C GLU A 172 -6.33 16.54 -5.60
N THR A 173 -6.09 15.60 -4.68
CA THR A 173 -5.53 15.90 -3.36
C THR A 173 -4.00 15.85 -3.32
N GLY A 174 -3.38 15.21 -4.31
CA GLY A 174 -1.93 14.98 -4.36
C GLY A 174 -1.47 14.01 -3.27
N GLN A 175 -2.30 13.02 -2.92
CA GLN A 175 -2.02 12.01 -1.91
C GLN A 175 -2.32 10.61 -2.44
N TYR A 176 -1.71 9.61 -1.82
CA TYR A 176 -2.14 8.23 -2.00
C TYR A 176 -3.29 7.94 -1.05
N VAL A 177 -4.33 7.31 -1.56
CA VAL A 177 -5.37 6.66 -0.78
C VAL A 177 -4.96 5.21 -0.63
N VAL A 178 -4.53 4.83 0.57
CA VAL A 178 -4.13 3.47 0.91
C VAL A 178 -5.29 2.81 1.62
N TYR A 179 -5.70 1.64 1.17
CA TYR A 179 -6.84 0.92 1.74
C TYR A 179 -6.45 -0.53 2.06
N TRP A 180 -7.11 -1.08 3.07
CA TRP A 180 -6.84 -2.42 3.61
C TRP A 180 -8.07 -2.99 4.31
N ALA A 181 -8.08 -4.31 4.52
CA ALA A 181 -9.09 -4.98 5.29
C ALA A 181 -8.68 -5.10 6.77
N THR A 182 -9.62 -4.83 7.68
CA THR A 182 -9.42 -4.93 9.13
C THR A 182 -10.63 -5.59 9.78
N ALA A 183 -10.42 -6.64 10.57
CA ALA A 183 -11.43 -7.10 11.51
C ALA A 183 -11.59 -6.04 12.59
N SER A 184 -12.77 -5.48 12.70
CA SER A 184 -13.06 -4.40 13.64
C SER A 184 -14.44 -4.62 14.23
N GLY A 185 -14.50 -4.67 15.53
CA GLY A 185 -15.74 -4.82 16.29
C GLY A 185 -15.53 -4.38 17.72
N GLU A 186 -16.61 -4.10 18.44
CA GLU A 186 -16.54 -3.70 19.85
C GLU A 186 -15.91 -4.77 20.75
N SER A 187 -15.99 -6.05 20.32
CA SER A 187 -15.52 -7.19 21.10
C SER A 187 -14.09 -7.62 20.75
N ASN A 188 -13.58 -7.27 19.56
CA ASN A 188 -12.34 -7.85 18.99
C ASN A 188 -12.34 -9.39 19.14
N GLU A 189 -13.44 -10.03 18.78
CA GLU A 189 -13.61 -11.47 18.88
C GLU A 189 -13.33 -12.16 17.54
N LEU A 190 -13.00 -13.44 17.61
CA LEU A 190 -12.86 -14.27 16.43
C LEU A 190 -14.23 -14.40 15.75
N GLY A 191 -14.36 -13.85 14.54
CA GLY A 191 -15.60 -13.82 13.80
C GLY A 191 -16.20 -12.43 13.61
N ASP A 192 -15.60 -11.40 14.18
CA ASP A 192 -15.92 -10.02 13.80
C ASP A 192 -15.71 -9.83 12.30
N PRO A 193 -16.62 -9.13 11.60
CA PRO A 193 -16.51 -8.97 10.16
C PRO A 193 -15.29 -8.15 9.79
N MET A 194 -14.67 -8.52 8.67
CA MET A 194 -13.65 -7.71 8.04
C MET A 194 -14.32 -6.57 7.28
N ASN A 195 -13.88 -5.36 7.51
CA ASN A 195 -14.33 -4.16 6.80
C ASN A 195 -13.15 -3.50 6.08
N MET A 196 -13.42 -2.78 4.99
CA MET A 196 -12.38 -2.01 4.32
C MET A 196 -12.26 -0.62 4.92
N TYR A 197 -11.03 -0.25 5.25
CA TYR A 197 -10.66 1.08 5.70
C TYR A 197 -9.69 1.71 4.71
N TYR A 198 -9.60 3.04 4.72
CA TYR A 198 -8.55 3.76 4.03
C TYR A 198 -7.95 4.86 4.91
N ALA A 199 -6.73 5.24 4.59
CA ALA A 199 -6.10 6.45 5.07
C ALA A 199 -5.31 7.11 3.93
N THR A 200 -5.01 8.38 4.06
CA THR A 200 -4.23 9.10 3.05
C THR A 200 -2.81 9.34 3.53
N THR A 201 -1.88 9.32 2.58
CA THR A 201 -0.47 9.60 2.82
C THR A 201 0.17 10.28 1.61
N ARG A 202 1.29 11.00 1.84
CA ARG A 202 2.12 11.57 0.76
C ARG A 202 3.41 10.78 0.52
N ASP A 203 3.83 9.99 1.49
CA ASP A 203 5.19 9.48 1.58
C ASP A 203 5.31 8.05 2.15
N PHE A 204 4.19 7.44 2.55
CA PHE A 204 4.12 6.16 3.24
C PHE A 204 4.88 6.12 4.59
N TYR A 205 5.16 7.29 5.19
CA TYR A 205 5.69 7.42 6.56
C TYR A 205 4.63 7.91 7.54
N THR A 206 3.81 8.85 7.09
CA THR A 206 2.75 9.44 7.91
C THR A 206 1.41 9.25 7.23
N PHE A 207 0.41 8.85 8.01
CA PHE A 207 -0.94 8.58 7.54
C PHE A 207 -1.96 9.45 8.26
N SER A 208 -3.04 9.79 7.57
CA SER A 208 -4.22 10.37 8.20
C SER A 208 -4.87 9.39 9.18
N GLU A 209 -5.87 9.85 9.93
CA GLU A 209 -6.77 8.92 10.64
C GLU A 209 -7.44 7.96 9.67
N PRO A 210 -7.59 6.67 10.03
CA PRO A 210 -8.28 5.70 9.21
C PRO A 210 -9.77 6.01 9.13
N VAL A 211 -10.34 5.81 7.95
CA VAL A 211 -11.76 6.03 7.65
C VAL A 211 -12.38 4.71 7.18
N LEU A 212 -13.52 4.35 7.73
CA LEU A 212 -14.31 3.22 7.26
C LEU A 212 -14.79 3.50 5.83
N TRP A 213 -14.46 2.61 4.89
CA TRP A 213 -14.70 2.82 3.47
C TRP A 213 -15.77 1.87 2.89
N ILE A 214 -15.71 0.59 3.27
CA ILE A 214 -16.74 -0.38 2.94
C ILE A 214 -17.14 -1.11 4.21
N ASP A 215 -18.42 -1.03 4.53
CA ASP A 215 -19.06 -1.73 5.63
C ASP A 215 -20.25 -2.52 5.09
N ARG A 216 -20.29 -3.80 5.38
CA ARG A 216 -21.37 -4.70 5.00
C ARG A 216 -21.70 -5.65 6.18
N GLU A 217 -22.80 -6.35 6.07
CA GLU A 217 -23.21 -7.34 7.10
C GLU A 217 -22.30 -8.58 7.15
N HIS A 218 -21.33 -8.69 6.25
CA HIS A 218 -20.39 -9.81 6.14
C HIS A 218 -18.99 -9.31 5.77
N SER A 219 -18.00 -10.15 5.98
CA SER A 219 -16.60 -9.80 5.74
C SER A 219 -16.32 -9.41 4.30
N ILE A 220 -15.52 -8.36 4.13
CA ILE A 220 -14.98 -7.88 2.87
C ILE A 220 -13.46 -7.85 2.97
N ILE A 221 -12.79 -8.44 1.99
CA ILE A 221 -11.32 -8.45 1.88
C ILE A 221 -10.91 -8.24 0.43
N ASP A 222 -9.61 -8.06 0.21
CA ASP A 222 -8.95 -8.10 -1.10
C ASP A 222 -9.60 -7.16 -2.13
N THR A 223 -9.88 -5.93 -1.71
CA THR A 223 -10.42 -4.92 -2.62
C THR A 223 -9.32 -4.39 -3.51
N THR A 224 -9.56 -4.43 -4.83
CA THR A 224 -8.73 -3.77 -5.83
C THR A 224 -9.50 -2.67 -6.54
N MET A 225 -8.81 -1.64 -7.03
CA MET A 225 -9.45 -0.48 -7.66
C MET A 225 -8.71 -0.02 -8.90
N ILE A 226 -9.48 0.39 -9.90
CA ILE A 226 -8.97 1.06 -11.10
C ILE A 226 -9.77 2.31 -11.42
N GLN A 227 -9.16 3.23 -12.18
CA GLN A 227 -9.87 4.35 -12.80
C GLN A 227 -9.93 4.13 -14.31
N ALA A 228 -11.13 4.25 -14.87
CA ALA A 228 -11.33 4.13 -16.30
C ALA A 228 -12.51 5.02 -16.76
N ASN A 229 -12.37 5.66 -17.91
CA ASN A 229 -13.43 6.48 -18.53
C ASN A 229 -14.01 7.56 -17.60
N GLY A 230 -13.19 8.12 -16.71
CA GLY A 230 -13.59 9.16 -15.76
C GLY A 230 -14.35 8.67 -14.53
N LYS A 231 -14.44 7.36 -14.34
CA LYS A 231 -15.03 6.72 -13.16
C LYS A 231 -14.04 5.84 -12.43
N TYR A 232 -14.33 5.55 -11.18
CA TYR A 232 -13.63 4.55 -10.37
C TYR A 232 -14.43 3.26 -10.36
N TYR A 233 -13.73 2.15 -10.40
CA TYR A 233 -14.27 0.80 -10.30
C TYR A 233 -13.50 0.06 -9.22
N ARG A 234 -14.20 -0.63 -8.32
CA ARG A 234 -13.57 -1.52 -7.36
C ARG A 234 -14.21 -2.90 -7.39
N ALA A 235 -13.39 -3.91 -7.17
CA ALA A 235 -13.82 -5.29 -7.00
C ALA A 235 -13.38 -5.78 -5.63
N SER A 236 -14.28 -6.39 -4.88
CA SER A 236 -14.03 -6.84 -3.51
C SER A 236 -14.45 -8.29 -3.33
N GLY A 237 -13.67 -9.05 -2.53
CA GLY A 237 -14.04 -10.38 -2.07
C GLY A 237 -14.96 -10.30 -0.86
N ASP A 238 -16.22 -10.73 -1.00
CA ASP A 238 -17.23 -10.71 0.05
C ASP A 238 -18.07 -12.00 0.09
N GLY A 239 -17.40 -13.13 -0.15
CA GLY A 239 -18.05 -14.44 -0.35
C GLY A 239 -18.34 -14.73 -1.83
N GLN A 240 -18.25 -13.70 -2.65
CA GLN A 240 -18.25 -13.66 -4.10
C GLN A 240 -17.32 -12.52 -4.54
N ILE A 241 -17.32 -12.15 -5.80
CA ILE A 241 -16.67 -10.90 -6.23
C ILE A 241 -17.77 -9.88 -6.52
N THR A 242 -17.83 -8.81 -5.74
CA THR A 242 -18.73 -7.69 -5.98
C THR A 242 -17.99 -6.57 -6.68
N ILE A 243 -18.57 -6.07 -7.77
CA ILE A 243 -18.02 -4.97 -8.58
C ILE A 243 -18.88 -3.73 -8.37
N GLU A 244 -18.24 -2.61 -8.08
CA GLU A 244 -18.90 -1.32 -7.84
C GLU A 244 -18.27 -0.24 -8.72
N GLU A 245 -19.06 0.78 -9.06
CA GLU A 245 -18.56 2.00 -9.72
C GLU A 245 -18.91 3.26 -8.92
N SER A 246 -18.10 4.31 -9.09
CA SER A 246 -18.37 5.63 -8.55
C SER A 246 -17.70 6.74 -9.37
N ASP A 247 -18.20 7.96 -9.24
CA ASP A 247 -17.53 9.19 -9.73
C ASP A 247 -16.52 9.75 -8.71
N SER A 248 -16.52 9.22 -7.46
CA SER A 248 -15.62 9.61 -6.38
C SER A 248 -14.90 8.39 -5.81
N ILE A 249 -13.62 8.54 -5.47
CA ILE A 249 -12.85 7.47 -4.81
C ILE A 249 -13.34 7.21 -3.37
N TYR A 250 -13.98 8.20 -2.75
CA TYR A 250 -14.31 8.19 -1.33
C TYR A 250 -15.71 7.67 -1.04
N ASP A 251 -16.68 7.97 -1.90
CA ASP A 251 -18.10 7.71 -1.68
C ASP A 251 -18.87 7.51 -3.00
N GLY A 252 -20.21 7.38 -2.89
CA GLY A 252 -21.10 7.29 -4.06
C GLY A 252 -21.05 5.96 -4.81
N TRP A 253 -20.47 4.92 -4.22
CA TRP A 253 -20.30 3.62 -4.83
C TRP A 253 -21.62 2.89 -5.07
N GLN A 254 -21.78 2.32 -6.26
CA GLN A 254 -22.96 1.58 -6.69
C GLN A 254 -22.55 0.20 -7.21
N ILE A 255 -23.20 -0.86 -6.74
CA ILE A 255 -22.99 -2.21 -7.24
C ILE A 255 -23.47 -2.30 -8.67
N ILE A 256 -22.60 -2.77 -9.56
CA ILE A 256 -22.86 -2.98 -10.99
C ILE A 256 -22.73 -4.43 -11.43
N GLY A 257 -22.20 -5.30 -10.58
CA GLY A 257 -22.03 -6.73 -10.86
C GLY A 257 -21.61 -7.55 -9.63
N THR A 258 -21.88 -8.84 -9.72
CA THR A 258 -21.44 -9.86 -8.76
C THR A 258 -21.05 -11.13 -9.48
#